data_f88c503135c7a4cf9fc0f00fa76d0c08
#
_entry.id   f88c503135c7a4cf9fc0f00fa76d0c08
#
_cell.length_a   1.000
_cell.length_b   1.000
_cell.length_c   1.000
_cell.angle_alpha   90.00
_cell.angle_beta   90.00
_cell.angle_gamma   90.00
#
_symmetry.space_group_name_H-M   'P 1'
#
loop_
_entity.id
_entity.type
_entity.pdbx_description
1 polymer ?
#
loop_
_entity_poly.entity_id
_entity_poly.type
_entity_poly.pdbx_seq_one_letter_code
_entity_poly.pdbx_strand_id
1 'polypeptide(L)'
;MSVGRELYHLALFPLYFTPLPLHSIIMPNPDHSLQALIEEYERLIASGEPFYMEAESLIDILEYYIKQGKLEEADDCLRIALRLHPDNDDLLLTKAYRLKDRLRWQEAEEIIHQLSEPNEKEVALFYIEKMLCKLDANSAEKIFTETYKLKGDEFGVEFHVDYIELLLDYGLYDRALRRLKALPDGYQDQKHLYELQGEAYCNLRSFDAAIDAINKMIDLDPYDEISWIQLAEVQYKAEKFEEAVDSCDYALTINANNSRATRIKILSLIGLRKSAEASTLVQDFLDSNPDDYLVYLLLAEQMGGLHLYDTSIRLFREAALRCPQDSVDHLRIVTHLSSVLLYAERYEEALETMMSANSANIDVQDVRLQIAEAALAQKQTSVALTIIRRGLEDPTDQDHLLRYTFLL
;
A
#
# COMPACT_ATOMS: atom_id res chain seq x y z
N MET A 1 -25.21 33.47 -2.71
CA MET A 1 -23.78 33.29 -2.96
C MET A 1 -23.17 32.53 -1.79
N SER A 2 -23.41 31.26 -1.64
CA SER A 2 -22.81 30.39 -0.60
C SER A 2 -23.37 28.95 -0.66
N VAL A 3 -23.44 28.33 -1.85
CA VAL A 3 -23.90 26.94 -2.00
C VAL A 3 -22.89 26.10 -2.84
N GLY A 4 -21.80 26.70 -3.27
CA GLY A 4 -20.83 26.08 -4.17
C GLY A 4 -19.63 25.39 -3.54
N ARG A 5 -19.55 25.21 -2.21
CA ARG A 5 -18.38 24.65 -1.54
C ARG A 5 -18.56 23.28 -0.85
N GLU A 6 -19.78 22.78 -0.75
CA GLU A 6 -20.02 21.51 -0.03
C GLU A 6 -20.18 20.27 -0.92
N LEU A 7 -20.25 20.42 -2.26
CA LEU A 7 -20.34 19.26 -3.17
C LEU A 7 -19.00 18.71 -3.65
N TYR A 8 -17.87 19.29 -3.24
CA TYR A 8 -16.53 18.80 -3.56
C TYR A 8 -16.04 17.62 -2.69
N HIS A 9 -16.83 17.18 -1.70
CA HIS A 9 -16.40 16.14 -0.75
C HIS A 9 -16.89 14.72 -1.04
N LEU A 10 -17.59 14.46 -2.12
CA LEU A 10 -18.18 13.14 -2.38
C LEU A 10 -17.63 12.37 -3.58
N ALA A 11 -16.64 12.91 -4.31
CA ALA A 11 -16.00 12.19 -5.42
C ALA A 11 -14.46 12.21 -5.35
N LEU A 12 -13.88 12.69 -4.29
CA LEU A 12 -12.50 12.47 -3.96
C LEU A 12 -12.48 11.25 -3.02
N PHE A 13 -12.37 10.04 -3.60
CA PHE A 13 -11.46 9.13 -2.91
C PHE A 13 -10.21 9.97 -2.68
N PRO A 14 -9.83 10.22 -1.44
CA PRO A 14 -8.54 10.79 -1.19
C PRO A 14 -7.59 9.86 -1.91
N LEU A 15 -6.77 10.40 -2.80
CA LEU A 15 -5.48 9.82 -3.14
C LEU A 15 -4.67 9.87 -1.82
N TYR A 16 -5.18 9.18 -0.80
CA TYR A 16 -4.33 8.73 0.25
C TYR A 16 -3.40 7.76 -0.47
N PHE A 17 -2.17 8.21 -0.68
CA PHE A 17 -1.07 7.34 -0.41
C PHE A 17 -1.51 6.54 0.83
N THR A 18 -2.08 5.37 0.64
CA THR A 18 -1.77 4.31 1.57
C THR A 18 -0.25 4.28 1.46
N PRO A 19 0.51 4.61 2.48
CA PRO A 19 1.88 4.20 2.48
C PRO A 19 1.80 2.72 2.15
N LEU A 20 2.38 2.30 1.03
CA LEU A 20 2.82 0.91 0.93
C LEU A 20 3.49 0.70 2.27
N PRO A 21 3.11 -0.33 3.03
CA PRO A 21 3.75 -0.57 4.31
C PRO A 21 5.23 -0.40 4.07
N LEU A 22 5.91 0.40 4.89
CA LEU A 22 7.33 0.75 4.76
C LEU A 22 8.24 -0.48 4.58
N HIS A 23 7.69 -1.65 4.71
CA HIS A 23 8.28 -2.97 4.46
C HIS A 23 8.29 -3.45 3.00
N SER A 24 7.97 -2.64 1.99
CA SER A 24 8.41 -2.96 0.62
C SER A 24 9.90 -2.58 0.46
N ILE A 25 10.72 -3.06 1.38
CA ILE A 25 12.16 -3.12 1.26
C ILE A 25 12.44 -3.97 0.02
N ILE A 26 13.27 -3.45 -0.88
CA ILE A 26 14.02 -4.28 -1.83
C ILE A 26 14.78 -5.28 -0.96
N MET A 27 14.23 -6.47 -0.81
CA MET A 27 14.87 -7.53 -0.03
C MET A 27 16.22 -7.85 -0.68
N PRO A 28 17.30 -7.97 0.09
CA PRO A 28 18.51 -8.59 -0.40
C PRO A 28 18.12 -9.95 -0.99
N ASN A 29 18.76 -10.33 -2.09
CA ASN A 29 18.65 -11.67 -2.68
C ASN A 29 18.66 -12.69 -1.53
N PRO A 30 17.73 -13.66 -1.47
CA PRO A 30 17.71 -14.65 -0.40
C PRO A 30 19.08 -15.25 -0.24
N ASP A 31 19.49 -15.50 1.00
CA ASP A 31 20.74 -16.17 1.30
C ASP A 31 20.82 -17.43 0.44
N HIS A 32 21.99 -17.77 -0.09
CA HIS A 32 22.15 -18.92 -0.99
C HIS A 32 21.55 -20.21 -0.44
N SER A 33 21.44 -20.33 0.89
CA SER A 33 20.77 -21.45 1.58
C SER A 33 19.25 -21.45 1.40
N LEU A 34 18.59 -20.29 1.53
CA LEU A 34 17.14 -20.15 1.38
C LEU A 34 16.71 -20.34 -0.08
N GLN A 35 17.47 -19.78 -1.03
CA GLN A 35 17.18 -19.97 -2.46
C GLN A 35 17.23 -21.46 -2.86
N ALA A 36 18.25 -22.19 -2.40
CA ALA A 36 18.36 -23.62 -2.65
C ALA A 36 17.21 -24.42 -2.02
N LEU A 37 16.75 -23.99 -0.84
CA LEU A 37 15.62 -24.60 -0.14
C LEU A 37 14.30 -24.42 -0.91
N ILE A 38 14.07 -23.23 -1.45
CA ILE A 38 12.91 -22.89 -2.29
C ILE A 38 12.92 -23.73 -3.58
N GLU A 39 14.06 -23.80 -4.28
CA GLU A 39 14.22 -24.61 -5.49
C GLU A 39 13.99 -26.10 -5.23
N GLU A 40 14.44 -26.61 -4.09
CA GLU A 40 14.18 -27.98 -3.67
C GLU A 40 12.70 -28.21 -3.42
N TYR A 41 12.03 -27.33 -2.68
CA TYR A 41 10.59 -27.40 -2.41
C TYR A 41 9.78 -27.37 -3.71
N GLU A 42 10.05 -26.41 -4.61
CA GLU A 42 9.35 -26.30 -5.90
C GLU A 42 9.55 -27.55 -6.76
N ARG A 43 10.75 -28.14 -6.78
CA ARG A 43 11.03 -29.40 -7.47
C ARG A 43 10.25 -30.57 -6.88
N LEU A 44 10.15 -30.65 -5.53
CA LEU A 44 9.40 -31.72 -4.85
C LEU A 44 7.91 -31.61 -5.14
N ILE A 45 7.36 -30.40 -5.13
CA ILE A 45 5.96 -30.15 -5.52
C ILE A 45 5.71 -30.55 -6.98
N ALA A 46 6.59 -30.14 -7.89
CA ALA A 46 6.45 -30.46 -9.32
C ALA A 46 6.54 -31.95 -9.62
N SER A 47 7.27 -32.74 -8.81
CA SER A 47 7.38 -34.20 -8.99
C SER A 47 6.07 -34.93 -8.71
N GLY A 48 5.21 -34.37 -7.85
CA GLY A 48 3.97 -35.00 -7.40
C GLY A 48 4.18 -36.25 -6.51
N GLU A 49 5.41 -36.57 -6.13
CA GLU A 49 5.76 -37.67 -5.25
C GLU A 49 5.58 -37.25 -3.77
N PRO A 50 5.23 -38.18 -2.88
CA PRO A 50 5.23 -37.91 -1.45
C PRO A 50 6.62 -37.54 -0.98
N PHE A 51 6.72 -36.46 -0.24
CA PHE A 51 7.98 -35.98 0.33
C PHE A 51 7.78 -35.58 1.80
N TYR A 52 8.89 -35.43 2.51
CA TYR A 52 8.94 -34.87 3.85
C TYR A 52 9.91 -33.69 3.86
N MET A 53 9.56 -32.63 4.55
CA MET A 53 10.40 -31.47 4.81
C MET A 53 10.14 -30.99 6.23
N GLU A 54 11.17 -30.57 6.95
CA GLU A 54 11.07 -30.09 8.33
C GLU A 54 10.18 -28.84 8.43
N ALA A 55 9.50 -28.68 9.58
CA ALA A 55 8.59 -27.55 9.78
C ALA A 55 9.29 -26.19 9.66
N GLU A 56 10.49 -26.05 10.23
CA GLU A 56 11.30 -24.84 10.17
C GLU A 56 11.59 -24.43 8.72
N SER A 57 12.00 -25.39 7.89
CA SER A 57 12.26 -25.14 6.47
C SER A 57 11.02 -24.66 5.71
N LEU A 58 9.85 -25.23 6.05
CA LEU A 58 8.59 -24.83 5.44
C LEU A 58 8.15 -23.44 5.92
N ILE A 59 8.45 -23.08 7.15
CA ILE A 59 8.20 -21.74 7.69
C ILE A 59 9.06 -20.70 6.96
N ASP A 60 10.36 -20.97 6.76
CA ASP A 60 11.25 -20.08 6.02
C ASP A 60 10.77 -19.83 4.58
N ILE A 61 10.34 -20.89 3.88
CA ILE A 61 9.77 -20.80 2.51
C ILE A 61 8.47 -20.00 2.52
N LEU A 62 7.61 -20.25 3.49
CA LEU A 62 6.33 -19.55 3.64
C LEU A 62 6.53 -18.06 3.90
N GLU A 63 7.43 -17.69 4.81
CA GLU A 63 7.80 -16.30 5.04
C GLU A 63 8.36 -15.62 3.79
N TYR A 64 9.20 -16.34 3.02
CA TYR A 64 9.70 -15.82 1.76
C TYR A 64 8.56 -15.51 0.79
N TYR A 65 7.61 -16.44 0.58
CA TYR A 65 6.48 -16.19 -0.32
C TYR A 65 5.60 -15.03 0.17
N ILE A 66 5.35 -14.92 1.46
CA ILE A 66 4.61 -13.79 2.04
C ILE A 66 5.34 -12.47 1.77
N LYS A 67 6.64 -12.40 2.04
CA LYS A 67 7.49 -11.23 1.82
C LYS A 67 7.55 -10.82 0.34
N GLN A 68 7.48 -11.78 -0.59
CA GLN A 68 7.42 -11.52 -2.03
C GLN A 68 6.02 -11.19 -2.54
N GLY A 69 5.01 -11.17 -1.68
CA GLY A 69 3.61 -10.95 -2.09
C GLY A 69 2.97 -12.12 -2.85
N LYS A 70 3.63 -13.28 -2.91
CA LYS A 70 3.15 -14.52 -3.53
C LYS A 70 2.20 -15.23 -2.58
N LEU A 71 1.02 -14.66 -2.39
CA LEU A 71 0.10 -15.06 -1.32
C LEU A 71 -0.59 -16.40 -1.59
N GLU A 72 -0.77 -16.78 -2.86
CA GLU A 72 -1.34 -18.10 -3.24
C GLU A 72 -0.33 -19.21 -2.98
N GLU A 73 0.93 -19.01 -3.38
CA GLU A 73 2.02 -19.95 -3.13
C GLU A 73 2.27 -20.11 -1.62
N ALA A 74 2.16 -19.03 -0.85
CA ALA A 74 2.24 -19.08 0.60
C ALA A 74 1.11 -19.93 1.22
N ASP A 75 -0.13 -19.75 0.77
CA ASP A 75 -1.26 -20.54 1.26
C ASP A 75 -1.14 -22.03 0.88
N ASP A 76 -0.63 -22.33 -0.32
CA ASP A 76 -0.38 -23.72 -0.75
C ASP A 76 0.74 -24.34 0.07
N CYS A 77 1.82 -23.62 0.34
CA CYS A 77 2.92 -24.05 1.21
C CYS A 77 2.39 -24.34 2.63
N LEU A 78 1.62 -23.42 3.21
CA LEU A 78 1.03 -23.57 4.54
C LEU A 78 0.11 -24.80 4.62
N ARG A 79 -0.70 -25.04 3.57
CA ARG A 79 -1.58 -26.22 3.51
C ARG A 79 -0.81 -27.54 3.47
N ILE A 80 0.35 -27.57 2.80
CA ILE A 80 1.23 -28.72 2.75
C ILE A 80 1.95 -28.89 4.10
N ALA A 81 2.49 -27.81 4.64
CA ALA A 81 3.17 -27.81 5.92
C ALA A 81 2.28 -28.36 7.05
N LEU A 82 1.04 -27.92 7.14
CA LEU A 82 0.08 -28.41 8.12
C LEU A 82 -0.41 -29.84 7.87
N ARG A 83 -0.23 -30.40 6.67
CA ARG A 83 -0.45 -31.85 6.43
C ARG A 83 0.70 -32.69 6.95
N LEU A 84 1.93 -32.17 6.85
CA LEU A 84 3.13 -32.86 7.32
C LEU A 84 3.30 -32.72 8.84
N HIS A 85 2.95 -31.55 9.37
CA HIS A 85 3.11 -31.16 10.77
C HIS A 85 1.81 -30.56 11.33
N PRO A 86 0.75 -31.37 11.54
CA PRO A 86 -0.59 -30.86 11.89
C PRO A 86 -0.66 -30.17 13.26
N ASP A 87 0.22 -30.56 14.19
CA ASP A 87 0.23 -30.08 15.58
C ASP A 87 1.40 -29.10 15.85
N ASN A 88 2.02 -28.55 14.79
CA ASN A 88 3.09 -27.57 14.96
C ASN A 88 2.48 -26.19 15.23
N ASP A 89 2.76 -25.63 16.41
CA ASP A 89 2.15 -24.40 16.91
C ASP A 89 2.54 -23.16 16.07
N ASP A 90 3.75 -23.09 15.50
CA ASP A 90 4.19 -21.96 14.67
C ASP A 90 3.45 -21.93 13.32
N LEU A 91 3.23 -23.12 12.72
CA LEU A 91 2.42 -23.24 11.51
C LEU A 91 0.94 -22.94 11.77
N LEU A 92 0.40 -23.36 12.91
CA LEU A 92 -0.96 -23.05 13.32
C LEU A 92 -1.11 -21.54 13.59
N LEU A 93 -0.14 -20.92 14.24
CA LEU A 93 -0.09 -19.49 14.47
C LEU A 93 -0.05 -18.71 13.14
N THR A 94 0.81 -19.11 12.22
CA THR A 94 0.86 -18.53 10.88
C THR A 94 -0.49 -18.64 10.16
N LYS A 95 -1.18 -19.80 10.29
CA LYS A 95 -2.54 -19.96 9.74
C LYS A 95 -3.53 -18.99 10.38
N ALA A 96 -3.45 -18.78 11.70
CA ALA A 96 -4.31 -17.83 12.40
C ALA A 96 -4.08 -16.39 11.88
N TYR A 97 -2.83 -15.98 11.68
CA TYR A 97 -2.49 -14.67 11.08
C TYR A 97 -3.01 -14.55 9.65
N ARG A 98 -2.85 -15.58 8.81
CA ARG A 98 -3.41 -15.58 7.45
C ARG A 98 -4.93 -15.47 7.39
N LEU A 99 -5.63 -16.06 8.36
CA LEU A 99 -7.08 -15.92 8.51
C LEU A 99 -7.46 -14.50 8.98
N LYS A 100 -6.70 -13.95 9.92
CA LYS A 100 -6.83 -12.57 10.38
C LYS A 100 -6.71 -11.58 9.22
N ASP A 101 -5.71 -11.72 8.36
CA ASP A 101 -5.50 -10.87 7.18
C ASP A 101 -6.71 -10.87 6.21
N ARG A 102 -7.48 -11.96 6.24
CA ARG A 102 -8.75 -12.10 5.50
C ARG A 102 -9.97 -11.71 6.31
N LEU A 103 -9.78 -11.04 7.44
CA LEU A 103 -10.82 -10.61 8.38
C LEU A 103 -11.65 -11.76 8.97
N ARG A 104 -11.15 -13.02 8.91
CA ARG A 104 -11.80 -14.21 9.46
C ARG A 104 -11.41 -14.43 10.92
N TRP A 105 -11.64 -13.41 11.75
CA TRP A 105 -11.19 -13.36 13.14
C TRP A 105 -11.69 -14.52 14.03
N GLN A 106 -12.92 -15.01 13.79
CA GLN A 106 -13.47 -16.12 14.59
C GLN A 106 -12.70 -17.40 14.35
N GLU A 107 -12.44 -17.75 13.10
CA GLU A 107 -11.68 -18.93 12.73
C GLU A 107 -10.22 -18.85 13.15
N ALA A 108 -9.64 -17.64 13.07
CA ALA A 108 -8.29 -17.40 13.58
C ALA A 108 -8.22 -17.66 15.10
N GLU A 109 -9.18 -17.16 15.86
CA GLU A 109 -9.26 -17.36 17.31
C GLU A 109 -9.47 -18.82 17.70
N GLU A 110 -10.26 -19.59 16.95
CA GLU A 110 -10.43 -21.03 17.15
C GLU A 110 -9.09 -21.79 17.01
N ILE A 111 -8.22 -21.34 16.10
CA ILE A 111 -6.87 -21.91 15.94
C ILE A 111 -5.96 -21.50 17.09
N ILE A 112 -5.97 -20.25 17.51
CA ILE A 112 -5.21 -19.78 18.66
C ILE A 112 -5.53 -20.61 19.92
N HIS A 113 -6.80 -21.00 20.12
CA HIS A 113 -7.20 -21.86 21.22
C HIS A 113 -6.77 -23.32 21.10
N GLN A 114 -6.31 -23.77 19.93
CA GLN A 114 -5.80 -25.13 19.71
C GLN A 114 -4.30 -25.27 19.94
N LEU A 115 -3.57 -24.13 20.09
CA LEU A 115 -2.13 -24.15 20.31
C LEU A 115 -1.80 -24.90 21.63
N SER A 116 -0.80 -25.77 21.58
CA SER A 116 -0.36 -26.59 22.71
C SER A 116 0.57 -25.82 23.66
N GLU A 117 1.54 -25.14 23.07
CA GLU A 117 2.53 -24.30 23.74
C GLU A 117 2.59 -22.93 23.03
N PRO A 118 1.54 -22.10 23.18
CA PRO A 118 1.45 -20.86 22.41
C PRO A 118 2.57 -19.91 22.77
N ASN A 119 3.13 -19.26 21.75
CA ASN A 119 3.95 -18.07 21.98
C ASN A 119 3.07 -16.97 22.59
N GLU A 120 3.15 -16.78 23.90
CA GLU A 120 2.28 -15.87 24.65
C GLU A 120 2.40 -14.42 24.18
N LYS A 121 3.58 -13.99 23.70
CA LYS A 121 3.80 -12.67 23.12
C LYS A 121 2.97 -12.49 21.85
N GLU A 122 3.06 -13.43 20.92
CA GLU A 122 2.32 -13.41 19.67
C GLU A 122 0.81 -13.47 19.88
N VAL A 123 0.35 -14.31 20.80
CA VAL A 123 -1.05 -14.40 21.19
C VAL A 123 -1.56 -13.07 21.76
N ALA A 124 -0.75 -12.41 22.60
CA ALA A 124 -1.12 -11.10 23.13
C ALA A 124 -1.22 -10.05 22.02
N LEU A 125 -0.26 -10.01 21.08
CA LEU A 125 -0.28 -9.11 19.92
C LEU A 125 -1.52 -9.39 19.04
N PHE A 126 -1.87 -10.64 18.79
CA PHE A 126 -3.08 -11.01 18.06
C PHE A 126 -4.35 -10.43 18.71
N TYR A 127 -4.51 -10.53 20.04
CA TYR A 127 -5.68 -9.98 20.71
C TYR A 127 -5.66 -8.46 20.77
N ILE A 128 -4.48 -7.83 20.90
CA ILE A 128 -4.31 -6.37 20.80
C ILE A 128 -4.80 -5.91 19.43
N GLU A 129 -4.29 -6.50 18.37
CA GLU A 129 -4.64 -6.16 17.00
C GLU A 129 -6.14 -6.37 16.71
N LYS A 130 -6.72 -7.46 17.23
CA LYS A 130 -8.17 -7.70 17.15
C LYS A 130 -8.99 -6.57 17.77
N MET A 131 -8.52 -5.97 18.86
CA MET A 131 -9.21 -4.82 19.47
C MET A 131 -9.01 -3.56 18.62
N LEU A 132 -7.81 -3.33 18.08
CA LEU A 132 -7.53 -2.21 17.19
C LEU A 132 -8.39 -2.28 15.92
N CYS A 133 -8.52 -3.45 15.31
CA CYS A 133 -9.40 -3.70 14.16
C CYS A 133 -10.88 -3.36 14.46
N LYS A 134 -11.33 -3.56 15.71
CA LYS A 134 -12.67 -3.18 16.18
C LYS A 134 -12.77 -1.71 16.58
N LEU A 135 -11.75 -0.90 16.33
CA LEU A 135 -11.64 0.50 16.75
C LEU A 135 -11.69 0.70 18.28
N ASP A 136 -11.40 -0.35 19.05
CA ASP A 136 -11.34 -0.31 20.52
C ASP A 136 -9.91 -0.21 21.03
N ALA A 137 -9.30 0.93 20.79
CA ALA A 137 -7.93 1.21 21.21
C ALA A 137 -7.76 1.25 22.75
N ASN A 138 -8.83 1.36 23.53
CA ASN A 138 -8.75 1.33 24.99
C ASN A 138 -8.63 -0.11 25.50
N SER A 139 -9.38 -1.04 24.92
CA SER A 139 -9.21 -2.47 25.25
C SER A 139 -7.87 -3.01 24.77
N ALA A 140 -7.37 -2.57 23.60
CA ALA A 140 -6.01 -2.90 23.14
C ALA A 140 -4.94 -2.44 24.15
N GLU A 141 -5.02 -1.18 24.59
CA GLU A 141 -4.14 -0.60 25.59
C GLU A 141 -4.19 -1.35 26.93
N LYS A 142 -5.38 -1.79 27.34
CA LYS A 142 -5.58 -2.58 28.56
C LYS A 142 -4.89 -3.96 28.45
N ILE A 143 -5.11 -4.67 27.34
CA ILE A 143 -4.46 -5.98 27.09
C ILE A 143 -2.96 -5.80 27.12
N PHE A 144 -2.41 -4.84 26.38
CA PHE A 144 -0.98 -4.55 26.39
C PHE A 144 -0.45 -4.32 27.82
N THR A 145 -1.09 -3.44 28.57
CA THR A 145 -0.63 -3.04 29.93
C THR A 145 -0.71 -4.20 30.90
N GLU A 146 -1.77 -5.00 30.86
CA GLU A 146 -1.94 -6.18 31.73
C GLU A 146 -0.90 -7.26 31.39
N THR A 147 -0.70 -7.54 30.10
CA THR A 147 0.29 -8.50 29.63
C THR A 147 1.71 -8.07 29.98
N TYR A 148 2.07 -6.81 29.72
CA TYR A 148 3.41 -6.30 30.06
C TYR A 148 3.67 -6.29 31.56
N LYS A 149 2.65 -6.02 32.38
CA LYS A 149 2.77 -6.11 33.84
C LYS A 149 3.07 -7.53 34.35
N LEU A 150 2.56 -8.53 33.65
CA LEU A 150 2.73 -9.95 34.04
C LEU A 150 3.98 -10.57 33.44
N LYS A 151 4.35 -10.20 32.21
CA LYS A 151 5.35 -10.84 31.37
C LYS A 151 6.43 -9.88 30.85
N GLY A 152 6.47 -8.64 31.30
CA GLY A 152 7.40 -7.63 30.76
C GLY A 152 8.87 -8.00 30.93
N ASP A 153 9.24 -8.69 32.00
CA ASP A 153 10.61 -9.19 32.22
C ASP A 153 10.99 -10.29 31.20
N GLU A 154 10.00 -11.03 30.66
CA GLU A 154 10.19 -12.10 29.69
C GLU A 154 10.16 -11.56 28.25
N PHE A 155 9.20 -10.67 27.92
CA PHE A 155 9.00 -10.16 26.57
C PHE A 155 9.93 -9.00 26.22
N GLY A 156 10.50 -8.35 27.21
CA GLY A 156 11.44 -7.28 27.00
C GLY A 156 10.84 -5.99 26.44
N VAL A 157 11.71 -5.11 25.99
CA VAL A 157 11.33 -3.82 25.37
C VAL A 157 10.76 -4.01 23.97
N GLU A 158 11.06 -5.10 23.31
CA GLU A 158 10.58 -5.47 21.97
C GLU A 158 9.05 -5.51 21.93
N PHE A 159 8.39 -6.01 22.98
CA PHE A 159 6.91 -6.02 23.04
C PHE A 159 6.31 -4.62 23.07
N HIS A 160 7.02 -3.61 23.59
CA HIS A 160 6.61 -2.22 23.47
C HIS A 160 6.71 -1.73 22.03
N VAL A 161 7.78 -2.10 21.32
CA VAL A 161 8.02 -1.70 19.93
C VAL A 161 6.97 -2.32 19.03
N ASP A 162 6.70 -3.63 19.15
CA ASP A 162 5.64 -4.32 18.40
C ASP A 162 4.27 -3.65 18.61
N TYR A 163 3.97 -3.24 19.85
CA TYR A 163 2.72 -2.53 20.11
C TYR A 163 2.69 -1.13 19.49
N ILE A 164 3.82 -0.43 19.46
CA ILE A 164 3.93 0.88 18.80
C ILE A 164 3.71 0.74 17.30
N GLU A 165 4.31 -0.27 16.67
CA GLU A 165 4.09 -0.58 15.25
C GLU A 165 2.61 -0.82 14.95
N LEU A 166 1.93 -1.66 15.74
CA LEU A 166 0.49 -1.87 15.61
C LEU A 166 -0.31 -0.56 15.75
N LEU A 167 0.08 0.33 16.66
CA LEU A 167 -0.58 1.63 16.79
C LEU A 167 -0.40 2.50 15.55
N LEU A 168 0.76 2.46 14.89
CA LEU A 168 1.05 3.16 13.65
C LEU A 168 0.22 2.58 12.50
N ASP A 169 0.19 1.25 12.34
CA ASP A 169 -0.56 0.54 11.31
C ASP A 169 -2.06 0.86 11.37
N TYR A 170 -2.58 1.04 12.58
CA TYR A 170 -3.99 1.42 12.79
C TYR A 170 -4.22 2.94 12.87
N GLY A 171 -3.23 3.76 12.48
CA GLY A 171 -3.36 5.21 12.40
C GLY A 171 -3.45 5.93 13.75
N LEU A 172 -3.08 5.28 14.84
CA LEU A 172 -3.14 5.82 16.21
C LEU A 172 -1.85 6.56 16.59
N TYR A 173 -1.40 7.45 15.71
CA TYR A 173 -0.09 8.12 15.76
C TYR A 173 0.18 8.86 17.08
N ASP A 174 -0.83 9.56 17.65
CA ASP A 174 -0.68 10.24 18.94
C ASP A 174 -0.42 9.24 20.09
N ARG A 175 -1.03 8.03 20.02
CA ARG A 175 -0.78 6.99 21.01
C ARG A 175 0.60 6.38 20.83
N ALA A 176 0.99 6.12 19.59
CA ALA A 176 2.33 5.63 19.24
C ALA A 176 3.42 6.57 19.77
N LEU A 177 3.31 7.88 19.54
CA LEU A 177 4.27 8.87 20.07
C LEU A 177 4.31 8.93 21.60
N ARG A 178 3.18 8.76 22.28
CA ARG A 178 3.17 8.67 23.74
C ARG A 178 3.91 7.43 24.24
N ARG A 179 3.72 6.29 23.54
CA ARG A 179 4.41 5.03 23.88
C ARG A 179 5.90 5.10 23.58
N LEU A 180 6.31 5.70 22.45
CA LEU A 180 7.71 5.96 22.13
C LEU A 180 8.41 6.79 23.22
N LYS A 181 7.74 7.83 23.73
CA LYS A 181 8.27 8.65 24.84
C LYS A 181 8.35 7.92 26.17
N ALA A 182 7.53 6.91 26.38
CA ALA A 182 7.47 6.10 27.59
C ALA A 182 8.20 4.75 27.43
N LEU A 183 8.95 4.57 26.34
CA LEU A 183 9.67 3.33 26.06
C LEU A 183 10.72 3.11 27.13
N PRO A 184 10.80 1.91 27.76
CA PRO A 184 11.87 1.57 28.68
C PRO A 184 13.24 1.58 28.01
N ASP A 185 14.30 1.80 28.81
CA ASP A 185 15.66 1.68 28.32
C ASP A 185 15.96 0.23 27.89
N GLY A 186 16.81 0.06 26.88
CA GLY A 186 17.33 -1.25 26.48
C GLY A 186 17.16 -1.61 25.01
N TYR A 187 16.28 -0.94 24.28
CA TYR A 187 16.17 -1.17 22.85
C TYR A 187 17.40 -0.62 22.11
N GLN A 188 18.06 -1.49 21.36
CA GLN A 188 19.35 -1.18 20.75
C GLN A 188 19.26 -0.47 19.40
N ASP A 189 18.20 -0.72 18.64
CA ASP A 189 18.03 -0.13 17.32
C ASP A 189 17.45 1.28 17.40
N GLN A 190 18.35 2.25 17.63
CA GLN A 190 17.99 3.67 17.69
C GLN A 190 17.46 4.19 16.35
N LYS A 191 17.98 3.66 15.22
CA LYS A 191 17.53 4.06 13.88
C LYS A 191 16.05 3.72 13.70
N HIS A 192 15.65 2.51 14.07
CA HIS A 192 14.26 2.08 14.01
C HIS A 192 13.33 2.95 14.88
N LEU A 193 13.76 3.35 16.09
CA LEU A 193 12.96 4.28 16.89
C LEU A 193 12.75 5.64 16.25
N TYR A 194 13.77 6.17 15.58
CA TYR A 194 13.61 7.43 14.83
C TYR A 194 12.73 7.25 13.58
N GLU A 195 12.78 6.08 12.95
CA GLU A 195 11.87 5.74 11.84
C GLU A 195 10.40 5.77 12.29
N LEU A 196 10.05 5.07 13.37
CA LEU A 196 8.70 5.08 13.95
C LEU A 196 8.25 6.49 14.37
N GLN A 197 9.18 7.32 14.91
CA GLN A 197 8.89 8.71 15.24
C GLN A 197 8.63 9.55 13.97
N GLY A 198 9.47 9.41 12.97
CA GLY A 198 9.37 10.09 11.68
C GLY A 198 8.03 9.79 11.00
N GLU A 199 7.64 8.53 10.98
CA GLU A 199 6.36 8.07 10.43
C GLU A 199 5.17 8.70 11.17
N ALA A 200 5.16 8.57 12.50
CA ALA A 200 4.08 9.13 13.31
C ALA A 200 3.93 10.65 13.12
N TYR A 201 5.04 11.40 13.16
CA TYR A 201 5.01 12.85 12.97
C TYR A 201 4.60 13.23 11.53
N CYS A 202 5.06 12.50 10.52
CA CYS A 202 4.68 12.74 9.13
C CYS A 202 3.16 12.59 8.93
N ASN A 203 2.57 11.53 9.46
CA ASN A 203 1.13 11.27 9.35
C ASN A 203 0.29 12.28 10.16
N LEU A 204 0.80 12.80 11.27
CA LEU A 204 0.20 13.92 12.02
C LEU A 204 0.46 15.29 11.37
N ARG A 205 1.11 15.33 10.21
CA ARG A 205 1.51 16.57 9.51
C ARG A 205 2.42 17.48 10.33
N SER A 206 3.09 16.93 11.34
CA SER A 206 4.12 17.62 12.13
C SER A 206 5.47 17.51 11.42
N PHE A 207 5.55 18.10 10.22
CA PHE A 207 6.65 17.84 9.29
C PHE A 207 8.03 18.22 9.84
N ASP A 208 8.14 19.32 10.59
CA ASP A 208 9.43 19.72 11.17
C ASP A 208 9.93 18.65 12.16
N ALA A 209 9.06 18.10 13.00
CA ALA A 209 9.43 17.04 13.93
C ALA A 209 9.77 15.72 13.19
N ALA A 210 9.09 15.42 12.08
CA ALA A 210 9.43 14.28 11.24
C ALA A 210 10.81 14.45 10.60
N ILE A 211 11.11 15.63 10.06
CA ILE A 211 12.43 15.98 9.50
C ILE A 211 13.52 15.81 10.56
N ASP A 212 13.30 16.29 11.78
CA ASP A 212 14.26 16.16 12.89
C ASP A 212 14.53 14.69 13.25
N ALA A 213 13.49 13.83 13.23
CA ALA A 213 13.65 12.40 13.49
C ALA A 213 14.44 11.71 12.37
N ILE A 214 14.14 11.98 11.11
CA ILE A 214 14.84 11.39 9.98
C ILE A 214 16.29 11.88 9.89
N ASN A 215 16.57 13.15 10.20
CA ASN A 215 17.95 13.64 10.27
C ASN A 215 18.79 12.86 11.28
N LYS A 216 18.21 12.45 12.41
CA LYS A 216 18.91 11.59 13.37
C LYS A 216 19.18 10.19 12.81
N MET A 217 18.32 9.64 11.95
CA MET A 217 18.62 8.41 11.22
C MET A 217 19.81 8.59 10.28
N ILE A 218 19.84 9.70 9.54
CA ILE A 218 20.95 10.04 8.63
C ILE A 218 22.25 10.28 9.41
N ASP A 219 22.19 10.89 10.59
CA ASP A 219 23.36 11.06 11.46
C ASP A 219 23.95 9.71 11.92
N LEU A 220 23.11 8.67 12.06
CA LEU A 220 23.55 7.31 12.39
C LEU A 220 24.15 6.58 11.18
N ASP A 221 23.56 6.75 10.01
CA ASP A 221 24.05 6.16 8.76
C ASP A 221 23.84 7.12 7.57
N PRO A 222 24.84 7.97 7.27
CA PRO A 222 24.75 8.93 6.18
C PRO A 222 24.71 8.30 4.77
N TYR A 223 25.02 7.02 4.65
CA TYR A 223 25.01 6.30 3.37
C TYR A 223 23.76 5.44 3.17
N ASP A 224 22.79 5.53 4.06
CA ASP A 224 21.50 4.88 3.90
C ASP A 224 20.61 5.67 2.93
N GLU A 225 20.48 5.18 1.71
CA GLU A 225 19.64 5.83 0.69
C GLU A 225 18.16 5.96 1.11
N ILE A 226 17.66 5.00 1.91
CA ILE A 226 16.26 4.96 2.36
C ILE A 226 15.95 6.16 3.24
N SER A 227 16.84 6.47 4.19
CA SER A 227 16.68 7.65 5.06
C SER A 227 16.64 8.97 4.27
N TRP A 228 17.48 9.12 3.24
CA TRP A 228 17.45 10.30 2.37
C TRP A 228 16.16 10.40 1.56
N ILE A 229 15.63 9.26 1.08
CA ILE A 229 14.34 9.21 0.37
C ILE A 229 13.18 9.59 1.31
N GLN A 230 13.17 9.05 2.53
CA GLN A 230 12.16 9.40 3.54
C GLN A 230 12.22 10.90 3.88
N LEU A 231 13.43 11.47 4.02
CA LEU A 231 13.61 12.92 4.22
C LEU A 231 13.00 13.71 3.06
N ALA A 232 13.34 13.33 1.82
CA ALA A 232 12.81 14.01 0.63
C ALA A 232 11.27 13.94 0.56
N GLU A 233 10.67 12.79 0.91
CA GLU A 233 9.21 12.64 0.93
C GLU A 233 8.53 13.56 1.97
N VAL A 234 9.09 13.63 3.16
CA VAL A 234 8.54 14.50 4.20
C VAL A 234 8.70 15.97 3.81
N GLN A 235 9.85 16.36 3.26
CA GLN A 235 10.11 17.70 2.75
C GLN A 235 9.15 18.06 1.60
N TYR A 236 8.91 17.14 0.66
CA TYR A 236 7.93 17.31 -0.41
C TYR A 236 6.51 17.52 0.14
N LYS A 237 6.07 16.69 1.11
CA LYS A 237 4.77 16.85 1.79
C LYS A 237 4.65 18.14 2.59
N ALA A 238 5.77 18.65 3.06
CA ALA A 238 5.88 19.94 3.75
C ALA A 238 5.96 21.14 2.78
N GLU A 239 5.92 20.91 1.47
CA GLU A 239 6.10 21.89 0.41
C GLU A 239 7.50 22.57 0.42
N LYS A 240 8.48 21.93 1.08
CA LYS A 240 9.90 22.34 1.10
C LYS A 240 10.61 21.72 -0.12
N PHE A 241 10.22 22.20 -1.31
CA PHE A 241 10.59 21.53 -2.56
C PHE A 241 12.08 21.63 -2.89
N GLU A 242 12.75 22.74 -2.56
CA GLU A 242 14.20 22.89 -2.75
C GLU A 242 14.96 21.85 -1.93
N GLU A 243 14.64 21.75 -0.65
CA GLU A 243 15.28 20.80 0.27
C GLU A 243 14.98 19.34 -0.17
N ALA A 244 13.77 19.08 -0.68
CA ALA A 244 13.41 17.76 -1.19
C ALA A 244 14.24 17.38 -2.43
N VAL A 245 14.54 18.33 -3.33
CA VAL A 245 15.45 18.08 -4.47
C VAL A 245 16.84 17.74 -3.97
N ASP A 246 17.38 18.51 -3.03
CA ASP A 246 18.71 18.27 -2.46
C ASP A 246 18.80 16.87 -1.81
N SER A 247 17.79 16.50 -1.01
CA SER A 247 17.74 15.17 -0.38
C SER A 247 17.64 14.02 -1.42
N CYS A 248 16.88 14.23 -2.50
CA CYS A 248 16.86 13.28 -3.63
C CYS A 248 18.23 13.16 -4.30
N ASP A 249 18.97 14.26 -4.44
CA ASP A 249 20.30 14.24 -5.03
C ASP A 249 21.30 13.46 -4.19
N TYR A 250 21.21 13.53 -2.85
CA TYR A 250 21.98 12.66 -1.97
C TYR A 250 21.61 11.18 -2.16
N ALA A 251 20.33 10.85 -2.16
CA ALA A 251 19.88 9.47 -2.40
C ALA A 251 20.37 8.93 -3.75
N LEU A 252 20.26 9.73 -4.83
CA LEU A 252 20.70 9.37 -6.18
C LEU A 252 22.23 9.31 -6.31
N THR A 253 22.98 10.00 -5.45
CA THR A 253 24.44 9.86 -5.39
C THR A 253 24.84 8.50 -4.80
N ILE A 254 24.05 7.98 -3.87
CA ILE A 254 24.26 6.64 -3.29
C ILE A 254 23.79 5.55 -4.28
N ASN A 255 22.60 5.72 -4.85
CA ASN A 255 22.02 4.79 -5.82
C ASN A 255 21.38 5.56 -6.99
N ALA A 256 22.12 5.71 -8.08
CA ALA A 256 21.72 6.48 -9.26
C ALA A 256 20.45 5.97 -9.95
N ASN A 257 20.10 4.69 -9.74
CA ASN A 257 18.93 4.05 -10.37
C ASN A 257 17.69 4.01 -9.46
N ASN A 258 17.70 4.76 -8.35
CA ASN A 258 16.55 4.76 -7.44
C ASN A 258 15.35 5.50 -8.05
N SER A 259 14.34 4.71 -8.46
CA SER A 259 13.13 5.24 -9.11
C SER A 259 12.28 6.09 -8.17
N ARG A 260 12.26 5.79 -6.85
CA ARG A 260 11.50 6.54 -5.84
C ARG A 260 12.09 7.93 -5.64
N ALA A 261 13.42 8.03 -5.50
CA ALA A 261 14.12 9.31 -5.40
C ALA A 261 13.93 10.16 -6.65
N THR A 262 14.09 9.56 -7.85
CA THR A 262 13.89 10.26 -9.12
C THR A 262 12.48 10.82 -9.24
N ARG A 263 11.46 10.05 -8.86
CA ARG A 263 10.06 10.50 -8.87
C ARG A 263 9.83 11.68 -7.93
N ILE A 264 10.31 11.61 -6.69
CA ILE A 264 10.14 12.72 -5.72
C ILE A 264 10.84 13.98 -6.23
N LYS A 265 12.02 13.84 -6.85
CA LYS A 265 12.75 14.97 -7.46
C LYS A 265 11.94 15.58 -8.60
N ILE A 266 11.37 14.79 -9.50
CA ILE A 266 10.50 15.29 -10.57
C ILE A 266 9.34 16.10 -9.99
N LEU A 267 8.65 15.57 -8.98
CA LEU A 267 7.52 16.23 -8.33
C LEU A 267 7.91 17.53 -7.66
N SER A 268 9.06 17.54 -6.98
CA SER A 268 9.59 18.73 -6.32
C SER A 268 9.97 19.81 -7.32
N LEU A 269 10.60 19.45 -8.45
CA LEU A 269 10.90 20.37 -9.55
C LEU A 269 9.62 20.97 -10.17
N ILE A 270 8.55 20.18 -10.28
CA ILE A 270 7.25 20.69 -10.73
C ILE A 270 6.66 21.65 -9.70
N GLY A 271 6.73 21.34 -8.41
CA GLY A 271 6.33 22.24 -7.32
C GLY A 271 7.07 23.57 -7.36
N LEU A 272 8.36 23.56 -7.69
CA LEU A 272 9.21 24.73 -7.92
C LEU A 272 8.94 25.49 -9.24
N ARG A 273 8.02 24.98 -10.07
CA ARG A 273 7.76 25.48 -11.42
C ARG A 273 8.96 25.42 -12.39
N LYS A 274 9.93 24.54 -12.11
CA LYS A 274 11.09 24.28 -12.95
C LYS A 274 10.74 23.26 -14.05
N SER A 275 9.73 23.57 -14.87
CA SER A 275 9.13 22.64 -15.83
C SER A 275 10.12 22.08 -16.85
N ALA A 276 11.13 22.86 -17.27
CA ALA A 276 12.13 22.38 -18.23
C ALA A 276 13.02 21.29 -17.63
N GLU A 277 13.52 21.50 -16.40
CA GLU A 277 14.35 20.52 -15.68
C GLU A 277 13.53 19.24 -15.39
N ALA A 278 12.28 19.42 -14.92
CA ALA A 278 11.36 18.29 -14.70
C ALA A 278 11.11 17.49 -15.99
N SER A 279 10.86 18.14 -17.12
CA SER A 279 10.62 17.46 -18.39
C SER A 279 11.81 16.66 -18.89
N THR A 280 13.03 17.20 -18.73
CA THR A 280 14.26 16.46 -19.08
C THR A 280 14.40 15.22 -18.20
N LEU A 281 14.25 15.37 -16.89
CA LEU A 281 14.38 14.27 -15.95
C LEU A 281 13.30 13.19 -16.16
N VAL A 282 12.07 13.59 -16.51
CA VAL A 282 10.99 12.65 -16.87
C VAL A 282 11.40 11.84 -18.11
N GLN A 283 11.92 12.51 -19.16
CA GLN A 283 12.32 11.82 -20.37
C GLN A 283 13.46 10.84 -20.11
N ASP A 284 14.50 11.27 -19.41
CA ASP A 284 15.65 10.42 -19.03
C ASP A 284 15.19 9.20 -18.21
N PHE A 285 14.23 9.39 -17.32
CA PHE A 285 13.68 8.33 -16.47
C PHE A 285 12.86 7.31 -17.29
N LEU A 286 12.02 7.76 -18.20
CA LEU A 286 11.26 6.88 -19.09
C LEU A 286 12.18 6.16 -20.11
N ASP A 287 13.20 6.84 -20.63
CA ASP A 287 14.19 6.21 -21.54
C ASP A 287 15.00 5.13 -20.84
N SER A 288 15.25 5.26 -19.55
CA SER A 288 15.95 4.26 -18.72
C SER A 288 15.03 3.09 -18.31
N ASN A 289 13.71 3.26 -18.33
CA ASN A 289 12.72 2.27 -17.90
C ASN A 289 11.59 2.11 -18.95
N PRO A 290 11.90 1.79 -20.22
CA PRO A 290 10.95 1.87 -21.31
C PRO A 290 9.80 0.86 -21.23
N ASP A 291 10.04 -0.30 -20.60
CA ASP A 291 9.08 -1.41 -20.50
C ASP A 291 8.38 -1.51 -19.12
N ASP A 292 8.80 -0.69 -18.17
CA ASP A 292 8.22 -0.72 -16.82
C ASP A 292 6.93 0.12 -16.76
N TYR A 293 5.79 -0.55 -16.88
CA TYR A 293 4.47 0.11 -16.81
C TYR A 293 4.23 0.82 -15.47
N LEU A 294 4.84 0.38 -14.36
CA LEU A 294 4.68 1.01 -13.05
C LEU A 294 5.25 2.42 -13.03
N VAL A 295 6.35 2.66 -13.75
CA VAL A 295 6.94 4.00 -13.90
C VAL A 295 5.96 4.94 -14.60
N TYR A 296 5.39 4.48 -15.72
CA TYR A 296 4.37 5.26 -16.45
C TYR A 296 3.13 5.51 -15.61
N LEU A 297 2.65 4.49 -14.88
CA LEU A 297 1.51 4.59 -13.98
C LEU A 297 1.73 5.64 -12.88
N LEU A 298 2.85 5.55 -12.17
CA LEU A 298 3.18 6.48 -11.10
C LEU A 298 3.28 7.93 -11.58
N LEU A 299 3.93 8.16 -12.72
CA LEU A 299 4.02 9.50 -13.32
C LEU A 299 2.64 9.99 -13.79
N ALA A 300 1.82 9.11 -14.37
CA ALA A 300 0.48 9.46 -14.82
C ALA A 300 -0.42 9.91 -13.68
N GLU A 301 -0.40 9.20 -12.55
CA GLU A 301 -1.15 9.54 -11.34
C GLU A 301 -0.74 10.93 -10.82
N GLN A 302 0.55 11.21 -10.78
CA GLN A 302 1.07 12.49 -10.30
C GLN A 302 0.71 13.65 -11.25
N MET A 303 0.84 13.46 -12.56
CA MET A 303 0.44 14.48 -13.53
C MET A 303 -1.07 14.77 -13.45
N GLY A 304 -1.89 13.76 -13.19
CA GLY A 304 -3.33 13.92 -12.96
C GLY A 304 -3.61 14.77 -11.71
N GLY A 305 -2.92 14.49 -10.61
CA GLY A 305 -3.01 15.28 -9.36
C GLY A 305 -2.59 16.75 -9.51
N LEU A 306 -1.68 17.03 -10.44
CA LEU A 306 -1.24 18.39 -10.80
C LEU A 306 -2.11 19.05 -11.87
N HIS A 307 -3.24 18.45 -12.24
CA HIS A 307 -4.15 18.91 -13.29
C HIS A 307 -3.54 19.00 -14.70
N LEU A 308 -2.43 18.28 -14.94
CA LEU A 308 -1.79 18.15 -16.24
C LEU A 308 -2.41 16.98 -17.02
N TYR A 309 -3.72 17.06 -17.26
CA TYR A 309 -4.55 15.96 -17.75
C TYR A 309 -4.07 15.34 -19.07
N ASP A 310 -3.68 16.12 -20.06
CA ASP A 310 -3.22 15.58 -21.34
C ASP A 310 -1.95 14.76 -21.21
N THR A 311 -1.01 15.18 -20.35
CA THR A 311 0.21 14.43 -20.05
C THR A 311 -0.13 13.16 -19.29
N SER A 312 -0.99 13.24 -18.28
CA SER A 312 -1.47 12.12 -17.49
C SER A 312 -2.15 11.06 -18.37
N ILE A 313 -3.09 11.46 -19.24
CA ILE A 313 -3.78 10.57 -20.18
C ILE A 313 -2.79 9.83 -21.08
N ARG A 314 -1.79 10.54 -21.62
CA ARG A 314 -0.76 9.92 -22.47
C ARG A 314 0.03 8.86 -21.69
N LEU A 315 0.48 9.18 -20.48
CA LEU A 315 1.24 8.27 -19.63
C LEU A 315 0.41 7.05 -19.19
N PHE A 316 -0.86 7.22 -18.83
CA PHE A 316 -1.75 6.10 -18.53
C PHE A 316 -1.95 5.17 -19.72
N ARG A 317 -2.07 5.71 -20.95
CA ARG A 317 -2.16 4.90 -22.17
C ARG A 317 -0.90 4.09 -22.41
N GLU A 318 0.27 4.69 -22.21
CA GLU A 318 1.55 3.99 -22.29
C GLU A 318 1.68 2.90 -21.22
N ALA A 319 1.23 3.16 -20.00
CA ALA A 319 1.17 2.15 -18.94
C ALA A 319 0.24 0.98 -19.32
N ALA A 320 -0.96 1.28 -19.83
CA ALA A 320 -1.94 0.27 -20.25
C ALA A 320 -1.42 -0.64 -21.38
N LEU A 321 -0.62 -0.09 -22.31
CA LEU A 321 -0.04 -0.85 -23.41
C LEU A 321 1.02 -1.85 -22.94
N ARG A 322 1.71 -1.57 -21.82
CA ARG A 322 2.81 -2.39 -21.27
C ARG A 322 2.35 -3.34 -20.17
N CYS A 323 1.25 -3.02 -19.51
CA CYS A 323 0.72 -3.81 -18.42
C CYS A 323 0.00 -5.07 -18.94
N PRO A 324 0.21 -6.26 -18.35
CA PRO A 324 -0.55 -7.45 -18.68
C PRO A 324 -2.06 -7.24 -18.49
N GLN A 325 -2.87 -7.57 -19.51
CA GLN A 325 -4.32 -7.26 -19.54
C GLN A 325 -5.11 -7.96 -18.44
N ASP A 326 -4.66 -9.12 -17.99
CA ASP A 326 -5.34 -9.92 -16.95
C ASP A 326 -4.87 -9.55 -15.52
N SER A 327 -4.03 -8.53 -15.37
CA SER A 327 -3.52 -8.11 -14.07
C SER A 327 -4.47 -7.16 -13.35
N VAL A 328 -4.43 -7.18 -12.00
CA VAL A 328 -5.14 -6.20 -11.15
C VAL A 328 -4.68 -4.77 -11.45
N ASP A 329 -3.40 -4.60 -11.79
CA ASP A 329 -2.86 -3.29 -12.14
C ASP A 329 -3.43 -2.75 -13.45
N HIS A 330 -3.73 -3.61 -14.45
CA HIS A 330 -4.37 -3.16 -15.67
C HIS A 330 -5.74 -2.52 -15.40
N LEU A 331 -6.53 -3.16 -14.55
CA LEU A 331 -7.82 -2.62 -14.11
C LEU A 331 -7.65 -1.29 -13.38
N ARG A 332 -6.66 -1.18 -12.51
CA ARG A 332 -6.31 0.07 -11.81
C ARG A 332 -5.93 1.18 -12.79
N ILE A 333 -5.07 0.88 -13.77
CA ILE A 333 -4.66 1.83 -14.82
C ILE A 333 -5.89 2.35 -15.59
N VAL A 334 -6.76 1.45 -16.04
CA VAL A 334 -7.96 1.79 -16.82
C VAL A 334 -8.93 2.65 -15.99
N THR A 335 -9.12 2.32 -14.72
CA THR A 335 -9.98 3.08 -13.80
C THR A 335 -9.43 4.50 -13.57
N HIS A 336 -8.13 4.65 -13.34
CA HIS A 336 -7.51 5.95 -13.16
C HIS A 336 -7.51 6.78 -14.46
N LEU A 337 -7.23 6.14 -15.60
CA LEU A 337 -7.31 6.79 -16.91
C LEU A 337 -8.72 7.35 -17.16
N SER A 338 -9.76 6.55 -16.92
CA SER A 338 -11.15 7.01 -17.04
C SER A 338 -11.44 8.19 -16.11
N SER A 339 -10.97 8.15 -14.87
CA SER A 339 -11.14 9.25 -13.93
C SER A 339 -10.48 10.54 -14.43
N VAL A 340 -9.25 10.44 -14.96
CA VAL A 340 -8.55 11.61 -15.53
C VAL A 340 -9.23 12.13 -16.79
N LEU A 341 -9.76 11.24 -17.64
CA LEU A 341 -10.55 11.62 -18.81
C LEU A 341 -11.84 12.36 -18.41
N LEU A 342 -12.50 11.97 -17.32
CA LEU A 342 -13.64 12.69 -16.76
C LEU A 342 -13.26 14.12 -16.30
N TYR A 343 -12.14 14.28 -15.61
CA TYR A 343 -11.64 15.59 -15.19
C TYR A 343 -11.23 16.46 -16.38
N ALA A 344 -10.76 15.84 -17.48
CA ALA A 344 -10.45 16.51 -18.73
C ALA A 344 -11.69 16.78 -19.63
N GLU A 345 -12.90 16.49 -19.14
CA GLU A 345 -14.18 16.62 -19.85
C GLU A 345 -14.27 15.75 -21.14
N ARG A 346 -13.48 14.64 -21.19
CA ARG A 346 -13.43 13.69 -22.33
C ARG A 346 -14.31 12.47 -22.06
N TYR A 347 -15.60 12.67 -21.88
CA TYR A 347 -16.56 11.67 -21.37
C TYR A 347 -16.74 10.44 -22.26
N GLU A 348 -16.79 10.63 -23.59
CA GLU A 348 -16.93 9.51 -24.51
C GLU A 348 -15.72 8.58 -24.45
N GLU A 349 -14.52 9.14 -24.39
CA GLU A 349 -13.29 8.36 -24.25
C GLU A 349 -13.21 7.68 -22.89
N ALA A 350 -13.69 8.33 -21.81
CA ALA A 350 -13.77 7.70 -20.49
C ALA A 350 -14.65 6.45 -20.52
N LEU A 351 -15.84 6.56 -21.16
CA LEU A 351 -16.76 5.45 -21.32
C LEU A 351 -16.14 4.31 -22.14
N GLU A 352 -15.54 4.62 -23.30
CA GLU A 352 -14.88 3.63 -24.15
C GLU A 352 -13.75 2.91 -23.42
N THR A 353 -12.95 3.67 -22.65
CA THR A 353 -11.84 3.14 -21.87
C THR A 353 -12.33 2.13 -20.83
N MET A 354 -13.39 2.45 -20.08
CA MET A 354 -13.95 1.54 -19.09
C MET A 354 -14.62 0.32 -19.71
N MET A 355 -15.30 0.49 -20.86
CA MET A 355 -15.92 -0.63 -21.57
C MET A 355 -14.88 -1.59 -22.19
N SER A 356 -13.68 -1.11 -22.50
CA SER A 356 -12.57 -1.94 -22.99
C SER A 356 -11.90 -2.76 -21.90
N ALA A 357 -12.10 -2.42 -20.62
CA ALA A 357 -11.58 -3.18 -19.50
C ALA A 357 -12.32 -4.53 -19.42
N ASN A 358 -11.68 -5.56 -19.93
CA ASN A 358 -12.25 -6.91 -20.04
C ASN A 358 -12.23 -7.64 -18.69
N SER A 359 -12.87 -7.06 -17.64
CA SER A 359 -12.93 -7.68 -16.32
C SER A 359 -14.35 -8.15 -16.04
N ALA A 360 -14.49 -9.44 -15.75
CA ALA A 360 -15.75 -10.06 -15.32
C ALA A 360 -16.34 -9.46 -14.02
N ASN A 361 -15.62 -8.57 -13.35
CA ASN A 361 -15.98 -7.99 -12.06
C ASN A 361 -16.41 -6.53 -12.13
N ILE A 362 -16.36 -5.86 -13.30
CA ILE A 362 -16.82 -4.49 -13.43
C ILE A 362 -18.28 -4.51 -13.90
N ASP A 363 -19.17 -3.94 -13.09
CA ASP A 363 -20.52 -3.66 -13.56
C ASP A 363 -20.49 -2.42 -14.47
N VAL A 364 -20.60 -2.68 -15.79
CA VAL A 364 -20.59 -1.64 -16.82
C VAL A 364 -21.71 -0.62 -16.61
N GLN A 365 -22.82 -1.03 -16.02
CA GLN A 365 -23.95 -0.14 -15.75
C GLN A 365 -23.63 0.85 -14.61
N ASP A 366 -22.99 0.37 -13.54
CA ASP A 366 -22.53 1.27 -12.48
C ASP A 366 -21.53 2.30 -12.98
N VAL A 367 -20.60 1.89 -13.83
CA VAL A 367 -19.63 2.81 -14.45
C VAL A 367 -20.32 3.86 -15.32
N ARG A 368 -21.28 3.44 -16.16
CA ARG A 368 -22.05 4.37 -16.98
C ARG A 368 -22.81 5.39 -16.13
N LEU A 369 -23.42 4.94 -15.02
CA LEU A 369 -24.11 5.83 -14.10
C LEU A 369 -23.16 6.85 -13.49
N GLN A 370 -22.00 6.45 -13.00
CA GLN A 370 -20.98 7.35 -12.46
C GLN A 370 -20.52 8.40 -13.48
N ILE A 371 -20.29 7.98 -14.74
CA ILE A 371 -19.90 8.90 -15.83
C ILE A 371 -21.03 9.85 -16.16
N ALA A 372 -22.28 9.38 -16.20
CA ALA A 372 -23.45 10.23 -16.45
C ALA A 372 -23.64 11.27 -15.33
N GLU A 373 -23.51 10.86 -14.07
CA GLU A 373 -23.56 11.74 -12.90
C GLU A 373 -22.45 12.81 -12.95
N ALA A 374 -21.20 12.41 -13.28
CA ALA A 374 -20.08 13.33 -13.41
C ALA A 374 -20.33 14.36 -14.54
N ALA A 375 -20.84 13.91 -15.68
CA ALA A 375 -21.18 14.79 -16.81
C ALA A 375 -22.29 15.78 -16.45
N LEU A 376 -23.34 15.33 -15.70
CA LEU A 376 -24.39 16.21 -15.20
C LEU A 376 -23.86 17.26 -14.21
N ALA A 377 -23.00 16.85 -13.28
CA ALA A 377 -22.36 17.76 -12.32
C ALA A 377 -21.56 18.86 -13.01
N GLN A 378 -20.95 18.57 -14.15
CA GLN A 378 -20.21 19.52 -14.97
C GLN A 378 -21.09 20.24 -16.05
N LYS A 379 -22.41 20.06 -15.97
CA LYS A 379 -23.40 20.67 -16.89
C LYS A 379 -23.29 20.23 -18.35
N GLN A 380 -22.65 19.08 -18.61
CA GLN A 380 -22.55 18.45 -19.94
C GLN A 380 -23.79 17.58 -20.23
N THR A 381 -24.96 18.22 -20.22
CA THR A 381 -26.27 17.54 -20.28
C THR A 381 -26.43 16.66 -21.52
N SER A 382 -25.91 17.08 -22.68
CA SER A 382 -26.00 16.31 -23.92
C SER A 382 -25.24 14.99 -23.87
N VAL A 383 -24.04 15.01 -23.26
CA VAL A 383 -23.20 13.81 -23.06
C VAL A 383 -23.86 12.88 -22.07
N ALA A 384 -24.30 13.40 -20.92
CA ALA A 384 -25.00 12.62 -19.90
C ALA A 384 -26.25 11.92 -20.49
N LEU A 385 -27.09 12.62 -21.23
CA LEU A 385 -28.26 12.03 -21.89
C LEU A 385 -27.90 10.92 -22.90
N THR A 386 -26.80 11.06 -23.63
CA THR A 386 -26.33 10.01 -24.53
C THR A 386 -25.93 8.74 -23.77
N ILE A 387 -25.19 8.90 -22.66
CA ILE A 387 -24.75 7.79 -21.83
C ILE A 387 -25.96 7.10 -21.15
N ILE A 388 -26.88 7.87 -20.60
CA ILE A 388 -28.11 7.37 -19.98
C ILE A 388 -28.96 6.58 -20.98
N ARG A 389 -29.17 7.10 -22.20
CA ARG A 389 -29.92 6.38 -23.24
C ARG A 389 -29.28 5.04 -23.58
N ARG A 390 -27.96 5.00 -23.79
CA ARG A 390 -27.24 3.73 -24.02
C ARG A 390 -27.40 2.76 -22.84
N GLY A 391 -27.38 3.24 -21.60
CA GLY A 391 -27.60 2.41 -20.42
C GLY A 391 -29.01 1.82 -20.35
N LEU A 392 -30.04 2.58 -20.81
CA LEU A 392 -31.41 2.11 -20.85
C LEU A 392 -31.70 1.14 -22.02
N GLU A 393 -30.90 1.17 -23.09
CA GLU A 393 -31.01 0.26 -24.22
C GLU A 393 -30.38 -1.11 -23.97
N ASP A 394 -29.39 -1.19 -23.07
CA ASP A 394 -28.72 -2.43 -22.74
C ASP A 394 -29.50 -3.23 -21.67
N PRO A 395 -29.42 -4.57 -21.72
CA PRO A 395 -30.01 -5.40 -20.66
C PRO A 395 -29.46 -5.01 -19.28
N THR A 396 -30.34 -4.52 -18.42
CA THR A 396 -29.96 -4.09 -17.06
C THR A 396 -31.00 -4.56 -16.05
N ASP A 397 -30.59 -4.64 -14.79
CA ASP A 397 -31.52 -4.98 -13.71
C ASP A 397 -32.44 -3.82 -13.34
N GLN A 398 -33.40 -4.10 -12.44
CA GLN A 398 -34.37 -3.08 -12.02
C GLN A 398 -33.75 -1.91 -11.25
N ASP A 399 -32.67 -2.16 -10.53
CA ASP A 399 -31.99 -1.14 -9.72
C ASP A 399 -31.30 -0.10 -10.62
N HIS A 400 -30.54 -0.57 -11.62
CA HIS A 400 -29.94 0.32 -12.62
C HIS A 400 -30.97 1.10 -13.43
N LEU A 401 -32.08 0.46 -13.83
CA LEU A 401 -33.17 1.14 -14.53
C LEU A 401 -33.75 2.29 -13.69
N LEU A 402 -33.97 2.07 -12.38
CA LEU A 402 -34.43 3.11 -11.47
C LEU A 402 -33.44 4.27 -11.36
N ARG A 403 -32.14 3.95 -11.21
CA ARG A 403 -31.08 4.98 -11.13
C ARG A 403 -30.98 5.79 -12.42
N TYR A 404 -31.03 5.17 -13.61
CA TYR A 404 -31.05 5.89 -14.87
C TYR A 404 -32.29 6.77 -15.05
N THR A 405 -33.48 6.29 -14.65
CA THR A 405 -34.71 7.10 -14.71
C THR A 405 -34.70 8.25 -13.74
N PHE A 406 -33.98 8.14 -12.62
CA PHE A 406 -33.82 9.23 -11.67
C PHE A 406 -32.87 10.35 -12.18
N LEU A 407 -31.92 10.00 -13.04
CA LEU A 407 -31.00 10.96 -13.66
C LEU A 407 -31.60 11.71 -14.86
N LEU A 408 -32.68 11.18 -15.49
CA LEU A 408 -33.45 11.86 -16.54
C LEU A 408 -34.33 12.97 -16.03
#